data_2e9726ce618a764f4bac543ebace57cc
#
_entry.id   2e9726ce618a764f4bac543ebace57cc
#
_cell.length_a   1.000
_cell.length_b   1.000
_cell.length_c   1.000
_cell.angle_alpha   90.00
_cell.angle_beta   90.00
_cell.angle_gamma   90.00
#
_symmetry.space_group_name_H-M   'P 1'
#
loop_
_entity.id
_entity.type
_entity.pdbx_description
1 polymer ?
#
loop_
_entity_poly.entity_id
_entity_poly.type
_entity_poly.pdbx_seq_one_letter_code
_entity_poly.pdbx_strand_id
1 'polypeptide(L)'
;MSIYNEGTYLGHNANWHQEDSPYKVKLVAALLDKLAAESVLEVGCGAGEVIKILSGHFPDIRFDGYDVSADAATFWAGKESSNLKFSCSNFLESENRADVVLCLDVFEHVEDYMGFLKKLKSHGSYFVFNVPMDMCVMKLLSGGLKHAREEVGHLHYFNEWSAKATLADCGYQIETAKLSPAFLKILPRNFRQLLVVVPRIVAHFLLGSRLACKLLGGYSLIVGAKVMKQ
;
A
#
# COMPACT_ATOMS: atom_id res chain seq x y z
N MET A 1 -3.37 -16.86 -12.15
CA MET A 1 -2.03 -17.20 -11.62
C MET A 1 -1.38 -15.93 -11.12
N SER A 2 -0.96 -15.90 -9.87
CA SER A 2 -0.34 -14.71 -9.28
C SER A 2 1.12 -14.65 -9.73
N ILE A 3 1.58 -13.53 -10.31
CA ILE A 3 2.98 -13.31 -10.70
C ILE A 3 3.95 -13.37 -9.50
N TYR A 4 3.42 -13.39 -8.28
CA TYR A 4 4.16 -13.38 -7.01
C TYR A 4 4.72 -14.74 -6.58
N ASN A 5 4.28 -15.85 -7.19
CA ASN A 5 4.65 -17.21 -6.76
C ASN A 5 5.61 -17.95 -7.73
N GLU A 6 6.01 -17.30 -8.83
CA GLU A 6 6.80 -17.96 -9.90
C GLU A 6 8.15 -17.28 -10.16
N GLY A 7 8.63 -16.42 -9.24
CA GLY A 7 9.86 -15.65 -9.43
C GLY A 7 9.74 -14.53 -10.48
N THR A 8 8.60 -14.44 -11.17
CA THR A 8 8.37 -13.45 -12.25
C THR A 8 8.40 -12.03 -11.70
N TYR A 9 7.74 -11.79 -10.55
CA TYR A 9 7.73 -10.49 -9.90
C TYR A 9 9.12 -10.08 -9.41
N LEU A 10 9.87 -11.02 -8.82
CA LEU A 10 11.22 -10.80 -8.35
C LEU A 10 12.17 -10.44 -9.51
N GLY A 11 11.96 -11.04 -10.69
CA GLY A 11 12.72 -10.72 -11.90
C GLY A 11 12.54 -9.28 -12.38
N HIS A 12 11.34 -8.71 -12.22
CA HIS A 12 11.03 -7.34 -12.61
C HIS A 12 11.30 -6.34 -11.47
N ASN A 13 11.19 -6.76 -10.20
CA ASN A 13 11.26 -5.93 -9.01
C ASN A 13 12.22 -6.53 -7.98
N ALA A 14 13.50 -6.63 -8.31
CA ALA A 14 14.54 -7.30 -7.52
C ALA A 14 14.65 -6.83 -6.06
N ASN A 15 14.27 -5.58 -5.77
CA ASN A 15 14.29 -5.00 -4.43
C ASN A 15 12.91 -4.96 -3.77
N TRP A 16 11.88 -5.58 -4.38
CA TRP A 16 10.52 -5.61 -3.84
C TRP A 16 9.99 -4.23 -3.37
N HIS A 17 10.33 -3.17 -4.13
CA HIS A 17 9.99 -1.75 -3.85
C HIS A 17 10.38 -1.24 -2.46
N GLN A 18 11.42 -1.81 -1.82
CA GLN A 18 11.87 -1.40 -0.49
C GLN A 18 12.25 0.09 -0.42
N GLU A 19 12.65 0.70 -1.52
CA GLU A 19 13.01 2.12 -1.61
C GLU A 19 11.87 3.08 -1.30
N ASP A 20 10.62 2.66 -1.46
CA ASP A 20 9.43 3.48 -1.17
C ASP A 20 9.02 3.39 0.30
N SER A 21 9.57 2.42 1.03
CA SER A 21 9.19 2.13 2.41
C SER A 21 9.37 3.29 3.37
N PRO A 22 10.47 4.09 3.36
CA PRO A 22 10.63 5.23 4.28
C PRO A 22 9.53 6.28 4.11
N TYR A 23 9.01 6.42 2.88
CA TYR A 23 7.92 7.35 2.61
C TYR A 23 6.58 6.82 3.15
N LYS A 24 6.27 5.54 2.91
CA LYS A 24 5.08 4.88 3.45
C LYS A 24 5.08 4.89 4.98
N VAL A 25 6.22 4.56 5.60
CA VAL A 25 6.42 4.62 7.06
C VAL A 25 6.04 5.98 7.62
N LYS A 26 6.51 7.09 7.02
CA LYS A 26 6.19 8.43 7.48
C LYS A 26 4.69 8.72 7.49
N LEU A 27 3.97 8.21 6.49
CA LEU A 27 2.51 8.39 6.40
C LEU A 27 1.77 7.56 7.44
N VAL A 28 2.18 6.30 7.62
CA VAL A 28 1.58 5.36 8.59
C VAL A 28 1.89 5.80 10.02
N ALA A 29 3.14 6.14 10.33
CA ALA A 29 3.55 6.59 11.66
C ALA A 29 2.72 7.81 12.12
N ALA A 30 2.50 8.79 11.24
CA ALA A 30 1.67 9.96 11.55
C ALA A 30 0.20 9.63 11.85
N LEU A 31 -0.29 8.44 11.46
CA LEU A 31 -1.59 7.92 11.85
C LEU A 31 -1.48 7.16 13.18
N LEU A 32 -0.46 6.30 13.33
CA LEU A 32 -0.24 5.53 14.56
C LEU A 32 -0.03 6.42 15.78
N ASP A 33 0.69 7.54 15.65
CA ASP A 33 0.89 8.53 16.71
C ASP A 33 -0.42 9.07 17.32
N LYS A 34 -1.54 8.95 16.59
CA LYS A 34 -2.86 9.41 17.01
C LYS A 34 -3.76 8.30 17.55
N LEU A 35 -3.30 7.07 17.45
CA LEU A 35 -4.03 5.87 17.84
C LEU A 35 -3.36 5.26 19.07
N ALA A 36 -4.15 4.93 20.07
CA ALA A 36 -3.67 4.16 21.22
C ALA A 36 -3.64 2.65 20.84
N ALA A 37 -2.74 2.29 19.92
CA ALA A 37 -2.61 0.93 19.42
C ALA A 37 -1.57 0.16 20.23
N GLU A 38 -1.88 -1.07 20.62
CA GLU A 38 -0.95 -2.03 21.25
C GLU A 38 -0.47 -3.08 20.24
N SER A 39 -1.18 -3.21 19.10
CA SER A 39 -0.87 -4.18 18.06
C SER A 39 -1.12 -3.63 16.67
N VAL A 40 -0.18 -3.91 15.75
CA VAL A 40 -0.23 -3.56 14.32
C VAL A 40 0.05 -4.80 13.50
N LEU A 41 -0.75 -5.00 12.46
CA LEU A 41 -0.61 -6.10 11.52
C LEU A 41 -0.52 -5.54 10.11
N GLU A 42 0.44 -6.00 9.31
CA GLU A 42 0.54 -5.68 7.89
C GLU A 42 0.21 -6.90 7.03
N VAL A 43 -0.83 -6.79 6.22
CA VAL A 43 -1.23 -7.81 5.24
C VAL A 43 -0.62 -7.47 3.89
N GLY A 44 0.06 -8.45 3.27
CA GLY A 44 0.84 -8.24 2.06
C GLY A 44 2.09 -7.40 2.36
N CYS A 45 2.83 -7.77 3.41
CA CYS A 45 3.99 -6.99 3.87
C CYS A 45 5.20 -7.04 2.90
N GLY A 46 5.16 -7.91 1.87
CA GLY A 46 6.22 -8.06 0.90
C GLY A 46 7.58 -8.32 1.56
N ALA A 47 8.59 -7.53 1.22
CA ALA A 47 9.91 -7.63 1.83
C ALA A 47 9.94 -7.26 3.33
N GLY A 48 8.84 -6.79 3.93
CA GLY A 48 8.72 -6.47 5.35
C GLY A 48 9.42 -5.19 5.80
N GLU A 49 9.81 -4.30 4.87
CA GLU A 49 10.61 -3.12 5.23
C GLU A 49 9.79 -2.05 5.96
N VAL A 50 8.52 -1.85 5.55
CA VAL A 50 7.63 -0.87 6.21
C VAL A 50 7.40 -1.25 7.65
N ILE A 51 6.95 -2.47 7.91
CA ILE A 51 6.63 -2.93 9.26
C ILE A 51 7.88 -3.04 10.15
N LYS A 52 9.05 -3.37 9.57
CA LYS A 52 10.34 -3.38 10.28
C LYS A 52 10.72 -1.98 10.77
N ILE A 53 10.63 -0.96 9.91
CA ILE A 53 10.97 0.39 10.31
C ILE A 53 9.98 0.91 11.36
N LEU A 54 8.67 0.61 11.19
CA LEU A 54 7.65 0.97 12.17
C LEU A 54 7.91 0.32 13.53
N SER A 55 8.26 -0.97 13.59
CA SER A 55 8.54 -1.68 14.84
C SER A 55 9.72 -1.08 15.60
N GLY A 56 10.71 -0.54 14.88
CA GLY A 56 11.82 0.21 15.50
C GLY A 56 11.41 1.59 16.03
N HIS A 57 10.42 2.25 15.41
CA HIS A 57 9.90 3.54 15.87
C HIS A 57 8.94 3.42 17.06
N PHE A 58 8.25 2.29 17.18
CA PHE A 58 7.23 2.03 18.21
C PHE A 58 7.56 0.75 18.99
N PRO A 59 8.56 0.75 19.88
CA PRO A 59 9.06 -0.47 20.55
C PRO A 59 8.03 -1.13 21.48
N ASP A 60 7.04 -0.38 21.95
CA ASP A 60 5.98 -0.87 22.84
C ASP A 60 4.79 -1.47 22.11
N ILE A 61 4.73 -1.35 20.76
CA ILE A 61 3.67 -1.92 19.93
C ILE A 61 4.15 -3.28 19.40
N ARG A 62 3.26 -4.29 19.42
CA ARG A 62 3.51 -5.57 18.76
C ARG A 62 3.19 -5.45 17.26
N PHE A 63 4.10 -5.98 16.44
CA PHE A 63 3.98 -5.99 14.98
C PHE A 63 3.98 -7.41 14.42
N ASP A 64 3.05 -7.68 13.50
CA ASP A 64 2.96 -8.94 12.78
C ASP A 64 2.86 -8.68 11.26
N GLY A 65 3.81 -9.17 10.47
CA GLY A 65 3.81 -9.07 9.01
C GLY A 65 3.36 -10.37 8.35
N TYR A 66 2.41 -10.30 7.42
CA TYR A 66 1.91 -11.44 6.66
C TYR A 66 2.07 -11.23 5.17
N ASP A 67 2.57 -12.24 4.48
CA ASP A 67 2.54 -12.33 3.02
C ASP A 67 2.31 -13.77 2.57
N VAL A 68 1.72 -13.95 1.41
CA VAL A 68 1.48 -15.27 0.81
C VAL A 68 2.64 -15.74 -0.08
N SER A 69 3.55 -14.81 -0.43
CA SER A 69 4.67 -15.08 -1.33
C SER A 69 5.87 -15.65 -0.60
N ALA A 70 6.30 -16.85 -1.00
CA ALA A 70 7.54 -17.43 -0.52
C ALA A 70 8.78 -16.61 -0.96
N ASP A 71 8.70 -15.94 -2.12
CA ASP A 71 9.78 -15.07 -2.60
C ASP A 71 9.93 -13.84 -1.68
N ALA A 72 8.82 -13.24 -1.23
CA ALA A 72 8.82 -12.15 -0.26
C ALA A 72 9.46 -12.57 1.07
N ALA A 73 9.15 -13.78 1.55
CA ALA A 73 9.68 -14.31 2.80
C ALA A 73 11.22 -14.44 2.82
N THR A 74 11.87 -14.55 1.67
CA THR A 74 13.34 -14.59 1.58
C THR A 74 14.02 -13.31 2.10
N PHE A 75 13.28 -12.19 2.12
CA PHE A 75 13.79 -10.89 2.59
C PHE A 75 13.66 -10.69 4.11
N TRP A 76 13.01 -11.60 4.85
CA TRP A 76 12.73 -11.40 6.29
C TRP A 76 13.88 -11.82 7.19
N ALA A 77 14.87 -12.55 6.66
CA ALA A 77 16.03 -13.00 7.44
C ALA A 77 16.71 -11.82 8.17
N GLY A 78 16.81 -11.91 9.50
CA GLY A 78 17.40 -10.89 10.36
C GLY A 78 16.54 -9.62 10.56
N LYS A 79 15.28 -9.60 10.11
CA LYS A 79 14.36 -8.47 10.32
C LYS A 79 13.47 -8.64 11.56
N GLU A 80 13.28 -9.85 12.06
CA GLU A 80 12.51 -10.09 13.28
C GLU A 80 13.16 -9.50 14.52
N SER A 81 12.33 -9.15 15.49
CA SER A 81 12.74 -8.58 16.77
C SER A 81 11.83 -9.06 17.90
N SER A 82 12.05 -8.57 19.13
CA SER A 82 11.18 -8.88 20.28
C SER A 82 9.71 -8.49 20.05
N ASN A 83 9.48 -7.45 19.25
CA ASN A 83 8.14 -6.90 18.96
C ASN A 83 7.71 -7.06 17.50
N LEU A 84 8.47 -7.75 16.62
CA LEU A 84 8.14 -7.98 15.21
C LEU A 84 8.31 -9.45 14.82
N LYS A 85 7.26 -10.02 14.24
CA LYS A 85 7.26 -11.37 13.64
C LYS A 85 6.74 -11.35 12.22
N PHE A 86 7.14 -12.36 11.42
CA PHE A 86 6.66 -12.57 10.06
C PHE A 86 6.03 -13.95 9.90
N SER A 87 5.04 -14.05 9.01
CA SER A 87 4.36 -15.30 8.66
C SER A 87 4.11 -15.38 7.16
N CYS A 88 4.65 -16.42 6.51
CA CYS A 88 4.36 -16.73 5.11
C CYS A 88 3.08 -17.55 5.02
N SER A 89 1.93 -16.90 5.04
CA SER A 89 0.62 -17.54 5.02
C SER A 89 -0.49 -16.58 4.60
N ASN A 90 -1.63 -17.16 4.21
CA ASN A 90 -2.83 -16.36 3.95
C ASN A 90 -3.41 -15.86 5.27
N PHE A 91 -3.24 -14.57 5.54
CA PHE A 91 -3.72 -13.95 6.77
C PHE A 91 -5.23 -14.12 6.99
N LEU A 92 -6.04 -14.09 5.92
CA LEU A 92 -7.50 -14.21 6.02
C LEU A 92 -7.99 -15.58 6.49
N GLU A 93 -7.09 -16.56 6.58
CA GLU A 93 -7.37 -17.90 7.15
C GLU A 93 -6.96 -17.98 8.62
N SER A 94 -6.30 -16.94 9.16
CA SER A 94 -5.94 -16.86 10.57
C SER A 94 -7.09 -16.27 11.40
N GLU A 95 -7.08 -16.54 12.70
CA GLU A 95 -7.97 -15.88 13.67
C GLU A 95 -7.32 -14.63 14.29
N ASN A 96 -6.13 -14.27 13.85
CA ASN A 96 -5.37 -13.16 14.42
C ASN A 96 -6.06 -11.82 14.18
N ARG A 97 -5.98 -10.97 15.20
CA ARG A 97 -6.51 -9.61 15.18
C ARG A 97 -5.47 -8.62 15.69
N ALA A 98 -5.59 -7.38 15.24
CA ALA A 98 -4.77 -6.27 15.72
C ALA A 98 -5.64 -5.02 15.91
N ASP A 99 -5.15 -4.05 16.69
CA ASP A 99 -5.82 -2.76 16.82
C ASP A 99 -5.79 -2.00 15.50
N VAL A 100 -4.66 -2.10 14.78
CA VAL A 100 -4.48 -1.48 13.47
C VAL A 100 -4.04 -2.52 12.44
N VAL A 101 -4.74 -2.57 11.31
CA VAL A 101 -4.38 -3.39 10.14
C VAL A 101 -3.90 -2.49 9.01
N LEU A 102 -2.69 -2.74 8.54
CA LEU A 102 -2.12 -2.09 7.36
C LEU A 102 -2.37 -2.96 6.12
N CYS A 103 -2.86 -2.34 5.05
CA CYS A 103 -3.06 -2.96 3.74
C CYS A 103 -2.53 -1.96 2.70
N LEU A 104 -1.23 -2.05 2.42
CA LEU A 104 -0.50 -1.05 1.66
C LEU A 104 -0.12 -1.59 0.28
N ASP A 105 -0.80 -1.11 -0.77
CA ASP A 105 -0.64 -1.56 -2.16
C ASP A 105 -0.87 -3.07 -2.32
N VAL A 106 -2.04 -3.57 -1.88
CA VAL A 106 -2.37 -5.00 -1.86
C VAL A 106 -3.61 -5.33 -2.67
N PHE A 107 -4.75 -4.72 -2.37
CA PHE A 107 -6.02 -5.22 -2.91
C PHE A 107 -6.20 -4.97 -4.41
N GLU A 108 -5.41 -4.07 -5.02
CA GLU A 108 -5.33 -3.92 -6.48
C GLU A 108 -4.76 -5.16 -7.19
N HIS A 109 -4.09 -6.04 -6.45
CA HIS A 109 -3.52 -7.29 -6.93
C HIS A 109 -4.42 -8.52 -6.66
N VAL A 110 -5.49 -8.36 -5.90
CA VAL A 110 -6.38 -9.46 -5.48
C VAL A 110 -7.53 -9.60 -6.47
N GLU A 111 -7.76 -10.78 -7.03
CA GLU A 111 -8.84 -11.02 -8.02
C GLU A 111 -10.22 -10.64 -7.44
N ASP A 112 -10.60 -11.23 -6.29
CA ASP A 112 -11.80 -10.84 -5.53
C ASP A 112 -11.44 -9.84 -4.44
N TYR A 113 -11.03 -8.65 -4.84
CA TYR A 113 -10.62 -7.60 -3.88
C TYR A 113 -11.76 -7.14 -2.96
N MET A 114 -13.02 -7.18 -3.42
CA MET A 114 -14.16 -6.84 -2.56
C MET A 114 -14.41 -7.90 -1.50
N GLY A 115 -14.34 -9.18 -1.85
CA GLY A 115 -14.41 -10.29 -0.89
C GLY A 115 -13.26 -10.26 0.11
N PHE A 116 -12.04 -9.97 -0.37
CA PHE A 116 -10.86 -9.76 0.46
C PHE A 116 -11.10 -8.63 1.49
N LEU A 117 -11.50 -7.44 1.04
CA LEU A 117 -11.76 -6.30 1.92
C LEU A 117 -12.88 -6.58 2.94
N LYS A 118 -13.95 -7.27 2.53
CA LYS A 118 -15.04 -7.66 3.44
C LYS A 118 -14.57 -8.64 4.53
N LYS A 119 -13.71 -9.60 4.20
CA LYS A 119 -13.12 -10.52 5.18
C LYS A 119 -12.12 -9.81 6.09
N LEU A 120 -11.30 -8.93 5.55
CA LEU A 120 -10.29 -8.19 6.30
C LEU A 120 -10.87 -7.41 7.50
N LYS A 121 -12.12 -6.94 7.40
CA LYS A 121 -12.81 -6.20 8.48
C LYS A 121 -12.84 -6.92 9.83
N SER A 122 -12.90 -8.24 9.83
CA SER A 122 -12.99 -9.03 11.07
C SER A 122 -11.67 -9.04 11.86
N HIS A 123 -10.58 -8.57 11.28
CA HIS A 123 -9.23 -8.71 11.82
C HIS A 123 -8.66 -7.45 12.48
N GLY A 124 -9.42 -6.34 12.48
CA GLY A 124 -8.94 -5.11 13.09
C GLY A 124 -10.03 -4.15 13.52
N SER A 125 -9.64 -3.15 14.30
CA SER A 125 -10.50 -2.04 14.73
C SER A 125 -10.30 -0.80 13.88
N TYR A 126 -9.05 -0.56 13.46
CA TYR A 126 -8.66 0.53 12.58
C TYR A 126 -7.85 -0.01 11.39
N PHE A 127 -8.02 0.60 10.23
CA PHE A 127 -7.41 0.15 8.98
C PHE A 127 -6.69 1.31 8.31
N VAL A 128 -5.48 1.04 7.82
CA VAL A 128 -4.72 1.98 6.99
C VAL A 128 -4.52 1.35 5.62
N PHE A 129 -5.10 1.97 4.61
CA PHE A 129 -4.93 1.56 3.22
C PHE A 129 -4.01 2.53 2.50
N ASN A 130 -3.12 2.02 1.64
CA ASN A 130 -2.47 2.80 0.59
C ASN A 130 -2.90 2.23 -0.75
N VAL A 131 -3.43 3.09 -1.63
CA VAL A 131 -4.02 2.66 -2.92
C VAL A 131 -3.39 3.47 -4.04
N PRO A 132 -2.79 2.84 -5.05
CA PRO A 132 -2.23 3.56 -6.19
C PRO A 132 -3.33 4.21 -7.05
N MET A 133 -3.13 5.48 -7.39
CA MET A 133 -4.06 6.24 -8.24
C MET A 133 -3.71 6.05 -9.72
N ASP A 134 -3.95 4.85 -10.23
CA ASP A 134 -3.56 4.46 -11.59
C ASP A 134 -4.50 4.98 -12.67
N MET A 135 -5.77 5.21 -12.32
CA MET A 135 -6.77 5.71 -13.26
C MET A 135 -6.61 7.23 -13.46
N CYS A 136 -5.68 7.60 -14.34
CA CYS A 136 -5.42 8.99 -14.74
C CYS A 136 -5.33 9.12 -16.27
N VAL A 137 -5.54 10.34 -16.78
CA VAL A 137 -5.57 10.61 -18.22
C VAL A 137 -4.26 10.17 -18.89
N MET A 138 -3.12 10.48 -18.31
CA MET A 138 -1.82 10.11 -18.89
C MET A 138 -1.67 8.59 -19.02
N LYS A 139 -1.99 7.79 -18.02
CA LYS A 139 -1.89 6.32 -18.09
C LYS A 139 -2.88 5.71 -19.10
N LEU A 140 -4.08 6.27 -19.21
CA LEU A 140 -5.08 5.84 -20.19
C LEU A 140 -4.59 6.04 -21.64
N LEU A 141 -3.94 7.19 -21.92
CA LEU A 141 -3.48 7.54 -23.27
C LEU A 141 -2.12 6.94 -23.63
N SER A 142 -1.24 6.67 -22.66
CA SER A 142 0.14 6.22 -22.87
C SER A 142 0.34 4.70 -22.77
N GLY A 143 -0.71 3.92 -22.58
CA GLY A 143 -0.56 2.47 -22.29
C GLY A 143 -0.04 2.16 -20.89
N GLY A 144 -0.01 3.15 -19.99
CA GLY A 144 0.50 3.00 -18.62
C GLY A 144 -0.28 2.00 -17.77
N LEU A 145 -1.56 1.73 -18.10
CA LEU A 145 -2.34 0.68 -17.43
C LEU A 145 -1.87 -0.72 -17.83
N LYS A 146 -1.49 -0.91 -19.13
CA LYS A 146 -0.87 -2.15 -19.57
C LYS A 146 0.42 -2.43 -18.82
N HIS A 147 1.29 -1.42 -18.70
CA HIS A 147 2.53 -1.54 -17.92
C HIS A 147 2.25 -1.88 -16.45
N ALA A 148 1.29 -1.20 -15.80
CA ALA A 148 0.90 -1.51 -14.42
C ALA A 148 0.45 -2.97 -14.25
N ARG A 149 -0.25 -3.53 -15.25
CA ARG A 149 -0.69 -4.94 -15.21
C ARG A 149 0.47 -5.92 -15.43
N GLU A 150 1.30 -5.68 -16.44
CA GLU A 150 2.32 -6.65 -16.86
C GLU A 150 3.56 -6.62 -15.98
N GLU A 151 4.00 -5.44 -15.51
CA GLU A 151 5.25 -5.29 -14.75
C GLU A 151 5.04 -5.23 -13.24
N VAL A 152 3.88 -4.68 -12.80
CA VAL A 152 3.59 -4.50 -11.36
C VAL A 152 2.52 -5.49 -10.87
N GLY A 153 1.68 -6.02 -11.77
CA GLY A 153 0.65 -7.00 -11.43
C GLY A 153 -0.67 -6.40 -10.94
N HIS A 154 -0.94 -5.12 -11.23
CA HIS A 154 -2.22 -4.52 -10.89
C HIS A 154 -3.35 -5.13 -11.72
N LEU A 155 -4.27 -5.80 -11.07
CA LEU A 155 -5.48 -6.35 -11.69
C LEU A 155 -6.59 -5.30 -11.75
N HIS A 156 -6.59 -4.38 -10.80
CA HIS A 156 -7.60 -3.33 -10.63
C HIS A 156 -6.94 -1.95 -10.57
N TYR A 157 -7.64 -0.95 -11.11
CA TYR A 157 -7.14 0.42 -11.21
C TYR A 157 -8.12 1.36 -10.53
N PHE A 158 -7.58 2.30 -9.73
CA PHE A 158 -8.39 3.19 -8.92
C PHE A 158 -8.08 4.65 -9.20
N ASN A 159 -9.10 5.50 -9.01
CA ASN A 159 -8.99 6.93 -8.75
C ASN A 159 -9.50 7.23 -7.34
N GLU A 160 -9.38 8.48 -6.88
CA GLU A 160 -9.78 8.87 -5.52
C GLU A 160 -11.25 8.51 -5.21
N TRP A 161 -12.15 8.69 -6.18
CA TRP A 161 -13.58 8.39 -5.97
C TRP A 161 -13.83 6.89 -5.89
N SER A 162 -13.34 6.11 -6.87
CA SER A 162 -13.58 4.67 -6.91
C SER A 162 -12.94 3.94 -5.73
N ALA A 163 -11.73 4.33 -5.30
CA ALA A 163 -11.10 3.74 -4.12
C ALA A 163 -11.94 3.98 -2.85
N LYS A 164 -12.42 5.21 -2.64
CA LYS A 164 -13.29 5.53 -1.50
C LYS A 164 -14.63 4.81 -1.56
N ALA A 165 -15.27 4.76 -2.73
CA ALA A 165 -16.52 4.05 -2.93
C ALA A 165 -16.36 2.55 -2.63
N THR A 166 -15.31 1.91 -3.14
CA THR A 166 -14.99 0.51 -2.87
C THR A 166 -14.87 0.23 -1.37
N LEU A 167 -14.11 1.05 -0.64
CA LEU A 167 -13.96 0.87 0.81
C LEU A 167 -15.31 1.05 1.53
N ALA A 168 -16.10 2.06 1.17
CA ALA A 168 -17.43 2.28 1.75
C ALA A 168 -18.38 1.10 1.45
N ASP A 169 -18.43 0.60 0.21
CA ASP A 169 -19.25 -0.56 -0.20
C ASP A 169 -18.82 -1.85 0.52
N CYS A 170 -17.54 -1.96 0.89
CA CYS A 170 -17.03 -3.05 1.71
C CYS A 170 -17.31 -2.86 3.22
N GLY A 171 -17.93 -1.76 3.65
CA GLY A 171 -18.34 -1.49 5.03
C GLY A 171 -17.27 -0.80 5.87
N TYR A 172 -16.39 -0.02 5.25
CA TYR A 172 -15.44 0.84 5.94
C TYR A 172 -15.95 2.28 6.04
N GLN A 173 -15.89 2.85 7.22
CA GLN A 173 -16.10 4.28 7.46
C GLN A 173 -14.76 5.01 7.35
N ILE A 174 -14.61 5.83 6.32
CA ILE A 174 -13.39 6.59 6.09
C ILE A 174 -13.33 7.77 7.06
N GLU A 175 -12.30 7.80 7.90
CA GLU A 175 -12.04 8.93 8.82
C GLU A 175 -11.07 9.95 8.20
N THR A 176 -10.06 9.45 7.48
CA THR A 176 -9.09 10.30 6.80
C THR A 176 -8.77 9.76 5.42
N ALA A 177 -8.60 10.66 4.45
CA ALA A 177 -8.13 10.29 3.12
C ALA A 177 -7.28 11.42 2.54
N LYS A 178 -6.04 11.10 2.13
CA LYS A 178 -5.08 12.08 1.63
C LYS A 178 -4.34 11.56 0.42
N LEU A 179 -4.31 12.35 -0.65
CA LEU A 179 -3.43 12.09 -1.80
C LEU A 179 -1.97 12.31 -1.41
N SER A 180 -1.15 11.35 -1.76
CA SER A 180 0.25 11.23 -1.38
C SER A 180 1.13 11.24 -2.64
N PRO A 181 1.83 12.36 -2.95
CA PRO A 181 2.68 12.48 -4.12
C PRO A 181 4.07 11.90 -3.84
N ALA A 182 4.27 10.60 -4.06
CA ALA A 182 5.56 9.93 -3.84
C ALA A 182 6.71 10.58 -4.64
N PHE A 183 6.43 11.07 -5.85
CA PHE A 183 7.41 11.74 -6.71
C PHE A 183 8.03 13.02 -6.11
N LEU A 184 7.45 13.63 -5.08
CA LEU A 184 8.06 14.75 -4.36
C LEU A 184 9.12 14.30 -3.34
N LYS A 185 9.20 13.01 -3.03
CA LYS A 185 10.07 12.45 -1.99
C LYS A 185 11.10 11.46 -2.53
N ILE A 186 10.82 10.88 -3.69
CA ILE A 186 11.71 9.91 -4.34
C ILE A 186 12.41 10.65 -5.47
N LEU A 187 13.73 10.77 -5.36
CA LEU A 187 14.54 11.43 -6.38
C LEU A 187 14.58 10.60 -7.67
N PRO A 188 14.41 11.24 -8.84
CA PRO A 188 14.56 10.55 -10.11
C PRO A 188 16.01 10.06 -10.29
N ARG A 189 16.15 8.78 -10.67
CA ARG A 189 17.46 8.12 -10.84
C ARG A 189 18.06 8.29 -12.21
N ASN A 190 17.25 8.70 -13.20
CA ASN A 190 17.68 8.85 -14.59
C ASN A 190 16.87 9.93 -15.32
N PHE A 191 17.37 10.32 -16.50
CA PHE A 191 16.74 11.37 -17.31
C PHE A 191 15.29 11.06 -17.72
N ARG A 192 14.97 9.79 -18.00
CA ARG A 192 13.59 9.38 -18.34
C ARG A 192 12.62 9.59 -17.18
N GLN A 193 13.03 9.25 -15.96
CA GLN A 193 12.24 9.54 -14.77
C GLN A 193 12.08 11.04 -14.54
N LEU A 194 13.11 11.83 -14.81
CA LEU A 194 13.04 13.29 -14.70
C LEU A 194 11.97 13.88 -15.63
N LEU A 195 11.91 13.41 -16.88
CA LEU A 195 10.88 13.82 -17.85
C LEU A 195 9.44 13.54 -17.39
N VAL A 196 9.26 12.55 -16.55
CA VAL A 196 7.94 12.20 -15.99
C VAL A 196 7.67 12.95 -14.68
N VAL A 197 8.68 13.12 -13.84
CA VAL A 197 8.55 13.72 -12.50
C VAL A 197 8.38 15.24 -12.58
N VAL A 198 9.15 15.93 -13.42
CA VAL A 198 9.09 17.41 -13.53
C VAL A 198 7.70 17.91 -13.92
N PRO A 199 7.01 17.39 -14.97
CA PRO A 199 5.64 17.80 -15.27
C PRO A 199 4.67 17.56 -14.11
N ARG A 200 4.83 16.47 -13.35
CA ARG A 200 4.01 16.16 -12.17
C ARG A 200 4.21 17.17 -11.05
N ILE A 201 5.46 17.57 -10.80
CA ILE A 201 5.80 18.62 -9.82
C ILE A 201 5.14 19.94 -10.23
N VAL A 202 5.34 20.37 -11.47
CA VAL A 202 4.75 21.61 -12.00
C VAL A 202 3.21 21.58 -11.87
N ALA A 203 2.60 20.50 -12.34
CA ALA A 203 1.15 20.35 -12.25
C ALA A 203 0.65 20.30 -10.78
N HIS A 204 1.40 19.67 -9.87
CA HIS A 204 1.06 19.64 -8.45
C HIS A 204 0.95 21.05 -7.85
N PHE A 205 1.92 21.92 -8.13
CA PHE A 205 1.94 23.28 -7.58
C PHE A 205 0.99 24.24 -8.31
N LEU A 206 0.79 24.10 -9.63
CA LEU A 206 -0.08 24.98 -10.39
C LEU A 206 -1.56 24.60 -10.31
N LEU A 207 -1.88 23.30 -10.32
CA LEU A 207 -3.27 22.80 -10.42
C LEU A 207 -3.79 22.19 -9.11
N GLY A 208 -2.92 22.00 -8.13
CA GLY A 208 -3.20 21.29 -6.89
C GLY A 208 -3.23 19.77 -7.06
N SER A 209 -3.12 19.05 -5.94
CA SER A 209 -2.94 17.58 -5.91
C SER A 209 -4.03 16.80 -6.65
N ARG A 210 -5.30 17.22 -6.50
CA ARG A 210 -6.43 16.46 -7.09
C ARG A 210 -6.45 16.52 -8.61
N LEU A 211 -6.25 17.69 -9.20
CA LEU A 211 -6.28 17.83 -10.65
C LEU A 211 -5.01 17.24 -11.27
N ALA A 212 -3.84 17.48 -10.67
CA ALA A 212 -2.58 16.88 -11.09
C ALA A 212 -2.64 15.34 -11.04
N CYS A 213 -3.23 14.74 -10.00
CA CYS A 213 -3.45 13.31 -9.89
C CYS A 213 -4.33 12.78 -11.03
N LYS A 214 -5.47 13.44 -11.32
CA LYS A 214 -6.37 13.04 -12.41
C LYS A 214 -5.71 13.09 -13.79
N LEU A 215 -4.87 14.09 -14.03
CA LEU A 215 -4.22 14.29 -15.33
C LEU A 215 -2.97 13.42 -15.49
N LEU A 216 -2.03 13.49 -14.56
CA LEU A 216 -0.68 12.95 -14.71
C LEU A 216 -0.39 11.71 -13.84
N GLY A 217 -1.22 11.41 -12.83
CA GLY A 217 -1.01 10.30 -11.91
C GLY A 217 0.25 10.46 -11.06
N GLY A 218 0.80 9.34 -10.57
CA GLY A 218 1.97 9.32 -9.69
C GLY A 218 1.64 9.61 -8.23
N TYR A 219 0.40 9.40 -7.83
CA TYR A 219 -0.09 9.53 -6.47
C TYR A 219 -0.56 8.18 -5.95
N SER A 220 -0.55 8.03 -4.64
CA SER A 220 -1.35 7.06 -3.92
C SER A 220 -2.38 7.78 -3.05
N LEU A 221 -3.42 7.08 -2.65
CA LEU A 221 -4.37 7.55 -1.66
C LEU A 221 -4.12 6.81 -0.36
N ILE A 222 -3.65 7.51 0.67
CA ILE A 222 -3.58 6.97 2.02
C ILE A 222 -4.93 7.20 2.72
N VAL A 223 -5.51 6.13 3.26
CA VAL A 223 -6.83 6.14 3.89
C VAL A 223 -6.73 5.54 5.28
N GLY A 224 -7.23 6.26 6.29
CA GLY A 224 -7.50 5.72 7.61
C GLY A 224 -9.01 5.49 7.76
N ALA A 225 -9.41 4.31 8.18
CA ALA A 225 -10.81 3.91 8.26
C ALA A 225 -11.10 2.99 9.45
N LYS A 226 -12.36 2.96 9.87
CA LYS A 226 -12.92 2.00 10.83
C LYS A 226 -13.98 1.14 10.17
N VAL A 227 -14.33 0.03 10.81
CA VAL A 227 -15.53 -0.72 10.40
C VAL A 227 -16.77 0.10 10.71
N MET A 228 -17.69 0.21 9.75
CA MET A 228 -19.01 0.81 10.02
C MET A 228 -19.72 0.03 11.12
N LYS A 229 -20.17 0.73 12.17
CA LYS A 229 -21.09 0.14 13.15
C LYS A 229 -22.41 -0.12 12.43
N GLN A 230 -22.84 -1.37 12.47
CA GLN A 230 -24.20 -1.75 12.04
C GLN A 230 -25.25 -1.16 12.95
#